data_94fd620816fdb1dfaf467d28a76650f3
#
_entry.id   94fd620816fdb1dfaf467d28a76650f3
#
_cell.length_a   1.000
_cell.length_b   1.000
_cell.length_c   1.000
_cell.angle_alpha   90.00
_cell.angle_beta   90.00
_cell.angle_gamma   90.00
#
_symmetry.space_group_name_H-M   'P 1'
#
loop_
_entity.id
_entity.type
_entity.pdbx_description
1 polymer ?
#
loop_
_entity_poly.entity_id
_entity_poly.type
_entity_poly.pdbx_seq_one_letter_code
_entity_poly.pdbx_strand_id
1 'polypeptide(L)'
;MAYNPTSMEEAKELFYGRKIYGVVYIPSDYEEKLYGGEQANVAIYADASYFLMYRQVFQEVVTSIGKTGAMVEFQRLIAKGANIPQAQATTQPVIYQSHNLFNPYLGYGTFVMPAIIMVIIQQTMLIGIGMIGGTWREFGLYRKLCPAGRRRMSTLPIVLGRGLVYALIYAVTCTYILGLHYRLFHFPMNGATGAVMLFMAAYLAACIAMGIAVSTLFRYRENSLLLLLWTSIPVLMLSGVSYPRQGIPDWLFNLGQLFPSSHGVNGFIRIQTMGASIPEVFAEIKWLIILTVVYGGLACIGIHQVIGREQREHPVRKENGDEGC
;
A
#
# COMPACT_ATOMS: atom_id res chain seq x y z
N MET A 1 23.70 -19.88 -0.73
CA MET A 1 24.63 -20.84 -1.34
C MET A 1 24.95 -20.34 -2.72
N ALA A 2 26.24 -20.27 -3.08
CA ALA A 2 26.66 -20.00 -4.45
C ALA A 2 26.78 -21.34 -5.19
N TYR A 3 26.22 -21.43 -6.38
CA TYR A 3 26.38 -22.57 -7.28
C TYR A 3 27.42 -22.18 -8.32
N ASN A 4 28.26 -23.12 -8.72
CA ASN A 4 29.24 -22.94 -9.80
C ASN A 4 28.88 -23.87 -10.96
N PRO A 5 27.89 -23.50 -11.80
CA PRO A 5 27.53 -24.30 -12.96
C PRO A 5 28.66 -24.29 -13.96
N THR A 6 28.94 -25.46 -14.54
CA THR A 6 30.03 -25.63 -15.51
C THR A 6 29.58 -25.35 -16.94
N SER A 7 28.28 -25.31 -17.17
CA SER A 7 27.68 -25.03 -18.47
C SER A 7 26.49 -24.06 -18.37
N MET A 8 26.14 -23.43 -19.48
CA MET A 8 24.97 -22.57 -19.58
C MET A 8 23.67 -23.35 -19.48
N GLU A 9 23.66 -24.62 -19.90
CA GLU A 9 22.52 -25.55 -19.77
C GLU A 9 22.23 -25.81 -18.30
N GLU A 10 23.25 -26.15 -17.53
CA GLU A 10 23.13 -26.37 -16.07
C GLU A 10 22.64 -25.10 -15.37
N ALA A 11 23.16 -23.93 -15.77
CA ALA A 11 22.69 -22.65 -15.25
C ALA A 11 21.19 -22.40 -15.53
N LYS A 12 20.70 -22.74 -16.74
CA LYS A 12 19.28 -22.66 -17.09
C LYS A 12 18.40 -23.60 -16.25
N GLU A 13 18.85 -24.82 -16.01
CA GLU A 13 18.11 -25.76 -15.14
C GLU A 13 17.98 -25.24 -13.71
N LEU A 14 19.04 -24.60 -13.18
CA LEU A 14 19.00 -23.96 -11.88
C LEU A 14 18.05 -22.76 -11.86
N PHE A 15 17.97 -21.97 -12.95
CA PHE A 15 16.98 -20.91 -13.09
C PHE A 15 15.55 -21.45 -13.11
N TYR A 16 15.26 -22.45 -13.96
CA TYR A 16 13.94 -23.06 -14.04
C TYR A 16 13.53 -23.74 -12.73
N GLY A 17 14.51 -24.34 -12.03
CA GLY A 17 14.32 -24.88 -10.69
C GLY A 17 14.20 -23.85 -9.57
N ARG A 18 14.29 -22.53 -9.91
CA ARG A 18 14.28 -21.39 -8.94
C ARG A 18 15.30 -21.52 -7.81
N LYS A 19 16.41 -22.18 -8.09
CA LYS A 19 17.53 -22.32 -7.14
C LYS A 19 18.46 -21.12 -7.17
N ILE A 20 18.47 -20.38 -8.29
CA ILE A 20 19.26 -19.17 -8.50
C ILE A 20 18.41 -18.08 -9.16
N TYR A 21 18.78 -16.81 -8.92
CA TYR A 21 18.11 -15.63 -9.48
C TYR A 21 19.05 -14.81 -10.39
N GLY A 22 20.30 -15.19 -10.49
CA GLY A 22 21.27 -14.57 -11.35
C GLY A 22 22.48 -15.44 -11.58
N VAL A 23 23.12 -15.27 -12.74
CA VAL A 23 24.38 -15.90 -13.14
C VAL A 23 25.32 -14.83 -13.62
N VAL A 24 26.55 -14.88 -13.15
CA VAL A 24 27.65 -14.08 -13.66
C VAL A 24 28.52 -14.96 -14.52
N TYR A 25 28.59 -14.66 -15.81
CA TYR A 25 29.46 -15.37 -16.75
C TYR A 25 30.76 -14.58 -16.93
N ILE A 26 31.85 -15.21 -16.55
CA ILE A 26 33.21 -14.68 -16.67
C ILE A 26 33.90 -15.48 -17.78
N PRO A 27 34.25 -14.87 -18.93
CA PRO A 27 34.95 -15.54 -20.01
C PRO A 27 36.33 -16.04 -19.59
N SER A 28 36.84 -17.06 -20.23
CA SER A 28 38.15 -17.66 -19.92
C SER A 28 39.33 -16.71 -20.17
N ASP A 29 39.18 -15.72 -21.05
CA ASP A 29 40.15 -14.69 -21.39
C ASP A 29 40.07 -13.44 -20.50
N TYR A 30 39.17 -13.46 -19.51
CA TYR A 30 38.93 -12.30 -18.62
C TYR A 30 40.18 -11.84 -17.89
N GLU A 31 40.92 -12.76 -17.31
CA GLU A 31 42.11 -12.46 -16.52
C GLU A 31 43.25 -11.93 -17.41
N GLU A 32 43.47 -12.58 -18.54
CA GLU A 32 44.49 -12.17 -19.51
C GLU A 32 44.24 -10.75 -20.03
N LYS A 33 43.03 -10.43 -20.45
CA LYS A 33 42.63 -9.11 -20.90
C LYS A 33 42.72 -8.07 -19.77
N LEU A 34 42.25 -8.44 -18.57
CA LEU A 34 42.27 -7.53 -17.45
C LEU A 34 43.69 -7.11 -17.05
N TYR A 35 44.63 -8.06 -16.96
CA TYR A 35 46.04 -7.75 -16.65
C TYR A 35 46.82 -7.20 -17.86
N GLY A 36 46.45 -7.57 -19.07
CA GLY A 36 47.00 -7.02 -20.31
C GLY A 36 46.70 -5.55 -20.57
N GLY A 37 45.70 -5.00 -19.88
CA GLY A 37 45.27 -3.61 -20.05
C GLY A 37 44.20 -3.45 -21.12
N GLU A 38 43.59 -4.53 -21.53
CA GLU A 38 42.46 -4.55 -22.46
C GLU A 38 41.13 -4.50 -21.71
N GLN A 39 40.06 -4.22 -22.43
CA GLN A 39 38.72 -4.23 -21.88
C GLN A 39 38.24 -5.68 -21.70
N ALA A 40 38.07 -6.10 -20.45
CA ALA A 40 37.48 -7.39 -20.13
C ALA A 40 35.96 -7.26 -19.91
N ASN A 41 35.19 -8.18 -20.51
CA ASN A 41 33.74 -8.16 -20.44
C ASN A 41 33.24 -9.28 -19.52
N VAL A 42 32.21 -8.94 -18.71
CA VAL A 42 31.50 -9.90 -17.87
C VAL A 42 30.03 -9.82 -18.23
N ALA A 43 29.38 -10.98 -18.47
CA ALA A 43 27.95 -11.00 -18.75
C ALA A 43 27.15 -11.33 -17.48
N ILE A 44 26.09 -10.60 -17.25
CA ILE A 44 25.18 -10.78 -16.12
C ILE A 44 23.83 -11.23 -16.67
N TYR A 45 23.38 -12.40 -16.27
CA TYR A 45 22.05 -12.91 -16.55
C TYR A 45 21.27 -12.92 -15.25
N ALA A 46 20.18 -12.16 -15.17
CA ALA A 46 19.37 -12.07 -13.95
C ALA A 46 17.88 -12.24 -14.26
N ASP A 47 17.16 -12.89 -13.37
CA ASP A 47 15.72 -13.14 -13.51
C ASP A 47 14.92 -11.86 -13.26
N ALA A 48 14.53 -11.19 -14.35
CA ALA A 48 13.74 -9.96 -14.31
C ALA A 48 12.23 -10.20 -14.06
N SER A 49 11.78 -11.45 -13.98
CA SER A 49 10.38 -11.76 -13.62
C SER A 49 10.09 -11.41 -12.15
N TYR A 50 11.13 -11.39 -11.32
CA TYR A 50 11.09 -10.91 -9.94
C TYR A 50 11.87 -9.60 -9.80
N PHE A 51 11.24 -8.50 -10.15
CA PHE A 51 11.89 -7.18 -10.24
C PHE A 51 12.78 -6.80 -9.05
N LEU A 52 12.37 -7.13 -7.83
CA LEU A 52 13.14 -6.80 -6.62
C LEU A 52 14.41 -7.66 -6.48
N MET A 53 14.31 -8.97 -6.76
CA MET A 53 15.45 -9.87 -6.76
C MET A 53 16.42 -9.50 -7.87
N TYR A 54 15.88 -9.22 -9.09
CA TYR A 54 16.65 -8.70 -10.21
C TYR A 54 17.44 -7.46 -9.82
N ARG A 55 16.78 -6.44 -9.27
CA ARG A 55 17.42 -5.18 -8.88
C ARG A 55 18.54 -5.40 -7.88
N GLN A 56 18.31 -6.23 -6.85
CA GLN A 56 19.32 -6.50 -5.83
C GLN A 56 20.51 -7.25 -6.40
N VAL A 57 20.29 -8.35 -7.12
CA VAL A 57 21.35 -9.14 -7.76
C VAL A 57 22.16 -8.28 -8.72
N PHE A 58 21.50 -7.53 -9.59
CA PHE A 58 22.14 -6.68 -10.57
C PHE A 58 23.01 -5.60 -9.90
N GLN A 59 22.48 -4.91 -8.90
CA GLN A 59 23.20 -3.85 -8.20
C GLN A 59 24.42 -4.37 -7.45
N GLU A 60 24.33 -5.49 -6.75
CA GLU A 60 25.44 -6.12 -6.05
C GLU A 60 26.54 -6.58 -7.00
N VAL A 61 26.16 -7.23 -8.11
CA VAL A 61 27.13 -7.72 -9.11
C VAL A 61 27.84 -6.56 -9.81
N VAL A 62 27.12 -5.54 -10.27
CA VAL A 62 27.71 -4.35 -10.91
C VAL A 62 28.66 -3.63 -9.96
N THR A 63 28.26 -3.46 -8.70
CA THR A 63 29.11 -2.84 -7.68
C THR A 63 30.38 -3.66 -7.43
N SER A 64 30.27 -4.98 -7.38
CA SER A 64 31.40 -5.89 -7.16
C SER A 64 32.38 -5.86 -8.35
N ILE A 65 31.87 -5.93 -9.57
CA ILE A 65 32.67 -5.82 -10.80
C ILE A 65 33.40 -4.47 -10.86
N GLY A 66 32.68 -3.38 -10.56
CA GLY A 66 33.28 -2.04 -10.54
C GLY A 66 34.42 -1.89 -9.52
N LYS A 67 34.22 -2.44 -8.31
CA LYS A 67 35.29 -2.47 -7.29
C LYS A 67 36.50 -3.29 -7.72
N THR A 68 36.28 -4.46 -8.33
CA THR A 68 37.36 -5.33 -8.83
C THR A 68 38.15 -4.63 -9.93
N GLY A 69 37.47 -4.00 -10.90
CA GLY A 69 38.12 -3.24 -11.96
C GLY A 69 38.94 -2.07 -11.41
N ALA A 70 38.39 -1.28 -10.49
CA ALA A 70 39.09 -0.18 -9.84
C ALA A 70 40.32 -0.67 -9.05
N MET A 71 40.24 -1.82 -8.39
CA MET A 71 41.34 -2.40 -7.63
C MET A 71 42.49 -2.83 -8.53
N VAL A 72 42.21 -3.48 -9.66
CA VAL A 72 43.22 -3.89 -10.61
C VAL A 72 43.90 -2.68 -11.26
N GLU A 73 43.16 -1.65 -11.66
CA GLU A 73 43.71 -0.43 -12.21
C GLU A 73 44.57 0.32 -11.17
N PHE A 74 44.14 0.36 -9.92
CA PHE A 74 44.91 0.91 -8.81
C PHE A 74 46.28 0.19 -8.67
N GLN A 75 46.29 -1.14 -8.64
CA GLN A 75 47.50 -1.93 -8.56
C GLN A 75 48.44 -1.68 -9.76
N ARG A 76 47.87 -1.56 -10.97
CA ARG A 76 48.61 -1.26 -12.19
C ARG A 76 49.27 0.12 -12.14
N LEU A 77 48.58 1.14 -11.64
CA LEU A 77 49.14 2.49 -11.48
C LEU A 77 50.27 2.51 -10.46
N ILE A 78 50.14 1.80 -9.35
CA ILE A 78 51.22 1.68 -8.37
C ILE A 78 52.43 0.96 -8.98
N ALA A 79 52.24 -0.12 -9.74
CA ALA A 79 53.33 -0.83 -10.42
C ALA A 79 54.02 0.05 -11.47
N LYS A 80 53.32 1.05 -12.06
CA LYS A 80 53.92 2.06 -12.96
C LYS A 80 54.56 3.22 -12.23
N GLY A 81 54.64 3.20 -10.90
CA GLY A 81 55.33 4.22 -10.10
C GLY A 81 54.47 5.40 -9.68
N ALA A 82 53.15 5.33 -9.83
CA ALA A 82 52.25 6.35 -9.30
C ALA A 82 52.22 6.29 -7.76
N ASN A 83 52.12 7.44 -7.10
CA ASN A 83 51.90 7.45 -5.65
C ASN A 83 50.49 7.11 -5.28
N ILE A 84 50.26 6.63 -4.04
CA ILE A 84 48.97 6.15 -3.57
C ILE A 84 47.85 7.18 -3.76
N PRO A 85 47.97 8.46 -3.35
CA PRO A 85 46.93 9.45 -3.56
C PRO A 85 46.58 9.69 -5.02
N GLN A 86 47.58 9.69 -5.90
CA GLN A 86 47.37 9.87 -7.33
C GLN A 86 46.68 8.67 -7.97
N ALA A 87 47.07 7.44 -7.60
CA ALA A 87 46.42 6.22 -8.07
C ALA A 87 44.98 6.16 -7.61
N GLN A 88 44.68 6.52 -6.35
CA GLN A 88 43.31 6.60 -5.85
C GLN A 88 42.46 7.64 -6.59
N ALA A 89 43.01 8.85 -6.81
CA ALA A 89 42.30 9.89 -7.53
C ALA A 89 42.04 9.54 -9.00
N THR A 90 42.89 8.72 -9.61
CA THR A 90 42.73 8.27 -11.00
C THR A 90 41.67 7.14 -11.09
N THR A 91 41.70 6.17 -10.18
CA THR A 91 40.79 5.03 -10.22
C THR A 91 39.40 5.34 -9.68
N GLN A 92 39.32 6.27 -8.74
CA GLN A 92 38.04 6.72 -8.15
C GLN A 92 38.05 8.25 -7.99
N PRO A 93 37.92 8.99 -9.10
CA PRO A 93 37.96 10.46 -9.09
C PRO A 93 36.80 11.09 -8.32
N VAL A 94 35.67 10.36 -8.17
CA VAL A 94 34.49 10.77 -7.41
C VAL A 94 34.15 9.70 -6.41
N ILE A 95 34.27 10.04 -5.13
CA ILE A 95 33.78 9.18 -4.03
C ILE A 95 32.37 9.58 -3.73
N TYR A 96 31.40 8.68 -3.96
CA TYR A 96 30.02 8.89 -3.57
C TYR A 96 29.73 8.22 -2.23
N GLN A 97 28.99 8.93 -1.38
CA GLN A 97 28.45 8.38 -0.16
C GLN A 97 26.94 8.20 -0.33
N SER A 98 26.47 6.97 -0.19
CA SER A 98 25.05 6.65 -0.30
C SER A 98 24.47 6.43 1.09
N HIS A 99 23.49 7.26 1.46
CA HIS A 99 22.73 7.12 2.69
C HIS A 99 21.28 6.78 2.35
N ASN A 100 20.85 5.58 2.67
CA ASN A 100 19.46 5.16 2.47
C ASN A 100 18.58 5.78 3.56
N LEU A 101 17.83 6.82 3.20
CA LEU A 101 16.90 7.47 4.12
C LEU A 101 15.63 6.61 4.31
N PHE A 102 15.11 6.58 5.53
CA PHE A 102 13.83 5.97 5.92
C PHE A 102 13.70 4.44 5.75
N ASN A 103 14.57 3.80 5.01
CA ASN A 103 14.70 2.34 4.91
C ASN A 103 16.18 1.94 4.77
N PRO A 104 16.97 2.05 5.86
CA PRO A 104 18.42 1.84 5.82
C PRO A 104 18.84 0.47 5.28
N TYR A 105 18.06 -0.55 5.58
CA TYR A 105 18.34 -1.94 5.18
C TYR A 105 17.74 -2.33 3.83
N LEU A 106 17.08 -1.39 3.12
CA LEU A 106 16.38 -1.64 1.85
C LEU A 106 15.40 -2.82 1.94
N GLY A 107 14.82 -3.07 3.13
CA GLY A 107 13.91 -4.16 3.37
C GLY A 107 12.62 -4.00 2.58
N TYR A 108 12.22 -5.03 1.84
CA TYR A 108 10.96 -5.02 1.07
C TYR A 108 9.73 -4.89 1.96
N GLY A 109 9.72 -5.61 3.08
CA GLY A 109 8.65 -5.51 4.07
C GLY A 109 8.47 -4.08 4.59
N THR A 110 9.57 -3.42 4.94
CA THR A 110 9.58 -2.03 5.41
C THR A 110 9.01 -1.06 4.36
N PHE A 111 9.24 -1.33 3.08
CA PHE A 111 8.71 -0.52 1.97
C PHE A 111 7.22 -0.75 1.73
N VAL A 112 6.79 -2.01 1.67
CA VAL A 112 5.45 -2.38 1.18
C VAL A 112 4.41 -2.46 2.30
N MET A 113 4.78 -2.93 3.50
CA MET A 113 3.82 -3.19 4.57
C MET A 113 3.02 -1.97 5.03
N PRO A 114 3.59 -0.75 5.15
CA PRO A 114 2.79 0.42 5.50
C PRO A 114 1.61 0.65 4.55
N ALA A 115 1.84 0.47 3.26
CA ALA A 115 0.81 0.64 2.24
C ALA A 115 -0.24 -0.48 2.28
N ILE A 116 0.20 -1.74 2.37
CA ILE A 116 -0.69 -2.89 2.42
C ILE A 116 -1.60 -2.81 3.65
N ILE A 117 -1.07 -2.44 4.82
CA ILE A 117 -1.85 -2.29 6.05
C ILE A 117 -2.96 -1.27 5.88
N MET A 118 -2.68 -0.12 5.28
CA MET A 118 -3.69 0.91 5.04
C MET A 118 -4.80 0.40 4.12
N VAL A 119 -4.44 -0.28 3.03
CA VAL A 119 -5.43 -0.86 2.11
C VAL A 119 -6.23 -1.98 2.79
N ILE A 120 -5.60 -2.85 3.59
CA ILE A 120 -6.29 -3.91 4.34
C ILE A 120 -7.31 -3.30 5.32
N ILE A 121 -6.94 -2.25 6.06
CA ILE A 121 -7.85 -1.54 6.97
C ILE A 121 -9.06 -1.03 6.19
N GLN A 122 -8.85 -0.38 5.04
CA GLN A 122 -9.95 0.09 4.20
C GLN A 122 -10.82 -1.06 3.71
N GLN A 123 -10.24 -2.09 3.12
CA GLN A 123 -11.00 -3.17 2.48
C GLN A 123 -11.78 -4.00 3.49
N THR A 124 -11.17 -4.36 4.61
CA THR A 124 -11.88 -5.09 5.67
C THR A 124 -13.04 -4.28 6.24
N MET A 125 -12.85 -2.97 6.39
CA MET A 125 -13.90 -2.05 6.83
C MET A 125 -15.04 -1.96 5.81
N LEU A 126 -14.74 -1.76 4.53
CA LEU A 126 -15.74 -1.68 3.47
C LEU A 126 -16.53 -2.98 3.35
N ILE A 127 -15.85 -4.12 3.39
CA ILE A 127 -16.51 -5.44 3.36
C ILE A 127 -17.41 -5.62 4.57
N GLY A 128 -16.92 -5.35 5.78
CA GLY A 128 -17.70 -5.50 7.01
C GLY A 128 -18.94 -4.59 7.05
N ILE A 129 -18.77 -3.30 6.73
CA ILE A 129 -19.89 -2.34 6.67
C ILE A 129 -20.89 -2.72 5.56
N GLY A 130 -20.38 -3.14 4.41
CA GLY A 130 -21.18 -3.53 3.26
C GLY A 130 -22.02 -4.77 3.55
N MET A 131 -21.43 -5.81 4.16
CA MET A 131 -22.14 -7.03 4.55
C MET A 131 -23.25 -6.75 5.57
N ILE A 132 -22.95 -5.96 6.61
CA ILE A 132 -23.96 -5.58 7.61
C ILE A 132 -25.07 -4.74 6.98
N GLY A 133 -24.71 -3.81 6.08
CA GLY A 133 -25.68 -3.00 5.35
C GLY A 133 -26.59 -3.84 4.44
N GLY A 134 -26.04 -4.82 3.73
CA GLY A 134 -26.78 -5.79 2.93
C GLY A 134 -27.73 -6.62 3.78
N THR A 135 -27.25 -7.17 4.90
CA THR A 135 -28.06 -7.92 5.87
C THR A 135 -29.24 -7.07 6.40
N TRP A 136 -28.97 -5.82 6.78
CA TRP A 136 -30.04 -4.94 7.26
C TRP A 136 -31.11 -4.69 6.21
N ARG A 137 -30.72 -4.59 4.94
CA ARG A 137 -31.65 -4.41 3.83
C ARG A 137 -32.42 -5.69 3.51
N GLU A 138 -31.73 -6.85 3.55
CA GLU A 138 -32.34 -8.17 3.32
C GLU A 138 -33.47 -8.46 4.32
N PHE A 139 -33.28 -8.10 5.61
CA PHE A 139 -34.24 -8.30 6.66
C PHE A 139 -35.17 -7.09 6.95
N GLY A 140 -35.10 -6.02 6.14
CA GLY A 140 -35.94 -4.82 6.31
C GLY A 140 -35.73 -4.08 7.63
N LEU A 141 -34.52 -4.14 8.20
CA LEU A 141 -34.21 -3.59 9.52
C LEU A 141 -34.15 -2.06 9.54
N TYR A 142 -33.86 -1.41 8.41
CA TYR A 142 -33.82 0.05 8.33
C TYR A 142 -35.17 0.68 8.67
N ARG A 143 -36.29 0.02 8.31
CA ARG A 143 -37.62 0.46 8.64
C ARG A 143 -37.88 0.51 10.16
N LYS A 144 -37.33 -0.47 10.87
CA LYS A 144 -37.53 -0.56 12.36
C LYS A 144 -36.79 0.57 13.08
N LEU A 145 -35.73 1.13 12.50
CA LEU A 145 -34.99 2.23 13.11
C LEU A 145 -35.61 3.61 12.89
N CYS A 146 -36.61 3.72 12.00
CA CYS A 146 -37.18 5.00 11.60
C CYS A 146 -38.69 5.00 11.84
N PRO A 147 -39.21 5.67 12.89
CA PRO A 147 -40.65 5.84 13.09
C PRO A 147 -41.29 6.55 11.89
N ALA A 148 -42.53 6.13 11.57
CA ALA A 148 -43.29 6.74 10.50
C ALA A 148 -43.44 8.26 10.71
N GLY A 149 -43.14 9.06 9.72
CA GLY A 149 -43.21 10.52 9.77
C GLY A 149 -41.90 11.28 10.06
N ARG A 150 -40.84 10.68 10.58
CA ARG A 150 -39.55 11.35 10.87
C ARG A 150 -38.42 10.94 9.94
N ARG A 151 -38.69 10.46 8.76
CA ARG A 151 -37.75 9.88 7.79
C ARG A 151 -36.52 10.75 7.52
N ARG A 152 -36.69 12.06 7.36
CA ARG A 152 -35.59 12.96 6.98
C ARG A 152 -34.68 13.30 8.17
N MET A 153 -35.22 13.37 9.39
CA MET A 153 -34.44 13.70 10.59
C MET A 153 -33.66 12.51 11.17
N SER A 154 -33.98 11.29 10.76
CA SER A 154 -33.41 10.06 11.34
C SER A 154 -32.18 9.54 10.57
N THR A 155 -31.85 10.07 9.38
CA THR A 155 -30.74 9.54 8.57
C THR A 155 -29.37 9.89 9.13
N LEU A 156 -29.15 11.15 9.52
CA LEU A 156 -27.85 11.58 10.06
C LEU A 156 -27.49 10.88 11.38
N PRO A 157 -28.39 10.78 12.38
CA PRO A 157 -28.12 9.98 13.59
C PRO A 157 -27.81 8.52 13.32
N ILE A 158 -28.45 7.90 12.32
CA ILE A 158 -28.15 6.51 11.92
C ILE A 158 -26.75 6.40 11.34
N VAL A 159 -26.35 7.32 10.45
CA VAL A 159 -25.01 7.34 9.86
C VAL A 159 -23.95 7.56 10.96
N LEU A 160 -24.15 8.53 11.83
CA LEU A 160 -23.21 8.85 12.90
C LEU A 160 -23.14 7.73 13.96
N GLY A 161 -24.27 7.18 14.37
CA GLY A 161 -24.30 6.08 15.35
C GLY A 161 -23.60 4.83 14.83
N ARG A 162 -23.89 4.42 13.58
CA ARG A 162 -23.16 3.32 12.93
C ARG A 162 -21.69 3.65 12.77
N GLY A 163 -21.38 4.87 12.31
CA GLY A 163 -20.02 5.33 12.13
C GLY A 163 -19.20 5.27 13.41
N LEU A 164 -19.77 5.66 14.54
CA LEU A 164 -19.11 5.61 15.84
C LEU A 164 -18.75 4.18 16.26
N VAL A 165 -19.66 3.22 16.06
CA VAL A 165 -19.41 1.80 16.38
C VAL A 165 -18.22 1.28 15.56
N TYR A 166 -18.22 1.53 14.26
CA TYR A 166 -17.09 1.12 13.40
C TYR A 166 -15.79 1.84 13.77
N ALA A 167 -15.87 3.13 14.10
CA ALA A 167 -14.70 3.89 14.55
C ALA A 167 -14.07 3.29 15.82
N LEU A 168 -14.89 2.87 16.80
CA LEU A 168 -14.40 2.22 18.02
C LEU A 168 -13.75 0.86 17.73
N ILE A 169 -14.38 0.01 16.90
CA ILE A 169 -13.82 -1.29 16.52
C ILE A 169 -12.47 -1.11 15.82
N TYR A 170 -12.39 -0.20 14.85
CA TYR A 170 -11.17 0.02 14.10
C TYR A 170 -10.11 0.82 14.86
N ALA A 171 -10.49 1.64 15.85
CA ALA A 171 -9.54 2.23 16.78
C ALA A 171 -8.76 1.15 17.56
N VAL A 172 -9.46 0.12 18.06
CA VAL A 172 -8.82 -1.04 18.71
C VAL A 172 -7.92 -1.79 17.72
N THR A 173 -8.43 -2.08 16.52
CA THR A 173 -7.66 -2.76 15.47
C THR A 173 -6.41 -1.99 15.07
N CYS A 174 -6.52 -0.68 14.86
CA CYS A 174 -5.38 0.17 14.52
C CYS A 174 -4.38 0.26 15.67
N THR A 175 -4.83 0.34 16.92
CA THR A 175 -3.94 0.32 18.10
C THR A 175 -3.16 -0.98 18.17
N TYR A 176 -3.80 -2.11 17.90
CA TYR A 176 -3.12 -3.41 17.81
C TYR A 176 -2.08 -3.44 16.68
N ILE A 177 -2.49 -3.06 15.45
CA ILE A 177 -1.62 -3.11 14.27
C ILE A 177 -0.45 -2.14 14.41
N LEU A 178 -0.72 -0.86 14.70
CA LEU A 178 0.31 0.17 14.75
C LEU A 178 1.14 0.15 16.05
N GLY A 179 0.57 -0.34 17.13
CA GLY A 179 1.26 -0.47 18.41
C GLY A 179 2.06 -1.76 18.52
N LEU A 180 1.37 -2.91 18.49
CA LEU A 180 2.00 -4.19 18.75
C LEU A 180 2.69 -4.78 17.52
N HIS A 181 1.99 -4.86 16.39
CA HIS A 181 2.53 -5.48 15.17
C HIS A 181 3.76 -4.74 14.63
N TYR A 182 3.72 -3.40 14.57
CA TYR A 182 4.87 -2.60 14.15
C TYR A 182 6.10 -2.81 15.03
N ARG A 183 5.92 -2.95 16.35
CA ARG A 183 7.02 -3.23 17.27
C ARG A 183 7.57 -4.63 17.12
N LEU A 184 6.72 -5.65 16.95
CA LEU A 184 7.14 -7.04 16.76
C LEU A 184 8.00 -7.23 15.50
N PHE A 185 7.64 -6.56 14.42
CA PHE A 185 8.34 -6.67 13.13
C PHE A 185 9.39 -5.58 12.90
N HIS A 186 9.67 -4.76 13.92
CA HIS A 186 10.68 -3.69 13.87
C HIS A 186 10.50 -2.74 12.66
N PHE A 187 9.25 -2.43 12.31
CA PHE A 187 8.97 -1.45 11.28
C PHE A 187 9.30 -0.02 11.78
N PRO A 188 9.72 0.90 10.88
CA PRO A 188 10.06 2.25 11.28
C PRO A 188 8.86 2.98 11.87
N MET A 189 9.09 3.61 13.03
CA MET A 189 8.10 4.37 13.79
C MET A 189 8.65 5.78 14.07
N ASN A 190 8.94 6.51 13.00
CA ASN A 190 9.54 7.84 13.09
C ASN A 190 8.49 8.95 13.33
N GLY A 191 7.21 8.63 13.17
CA GLY A 191 6.10 9.56 13.33
C GLY A 191 5.78 9.88 14.79
N ALA A 192 5.47 11.15 15.08
CA ALA A 192 4.91 11.53 16.36
C ALA A 192 3.55 10.85 16.59
N THR A 193 3.37 10.15 17.72
CA THR A 193 2.16 9.36 18.00
C THR A 193 0.87 10.17 17.82
N GLY A 194 0.86 11.45 18.26
CA GLY A 194 -0.30 12.34 18.09
C GLY A 194 -0.63 12.64 16.63
N ALA A 195 0.41 12.81 15.78
CA ALA A 195 0.22 13.02 14.36
C ALA A 195 -0.35 11.77 13.66
N VAL A 196 0.18 10.60 14.01
CA VAL A 196 -0.33 9.31 13.51
C VAL A 196 -1.79 9.12 13.91
N MET A 197 -2.15 9.36 15.19
CA MET A 197 -3.53 9.22 15.68
C MET A 197 -4.49 10.16 14.96
N LEU A 198 -4.12 11.42 14.79
CA LEU A 198 -4.96 12.42 14.10
C LEU A 198 -5.17 12.03 12.63
N PHE A 199 -4.11 11.64 11.95
CA PHE A 199 -4.18 11.20 10.56
C PHE A 199 -5.05 9.94 10.41
N MET A 200 -4.85 8.95 11.28
CA MET A 200 -5.64 7.72 11.28
C MET A 200 -7.12 7.98 11.56
N ALA A 201 -7.44 8.92 12.45
CA ALA A 201 -8.83 9.31 12.71
C ALA A 201 -9.49 9.89 11.44
N ALA A 202 -8.81 10.78 10.70
CA ALA A 202 -9.30 11.32 9.43
C ALA A 202 -9.47 10.21 8.37
N TYR A 203 -8.50 9.30 8.29
CA TYR A 203 -8.55 8.18 7.36
C TYR A 203 -9.71 7.21 7.66
N LEU A 204 -9.87 6.81 8.91
CA LEU A 204 -10.97 5.95 9.35
C LEU A 204 -12.33 6.61 9.09
N ALA A 205 -12.46 7.90 9.34
CA ALA A 205 -13.70 8.64 9.08
C ALA A 205 -14.08 8.59 7.59
N ALA A 206 -13.11 8.79 6.68
CA ALA A 206 -13.34 8.71 5.23
C ALA A 206 -13.73 7.29 4.79
N CYS A 207 -13.03 6.27 5.30
CA CYS A 207 -13.34 4.87 4.99
C CYS A 207 -14.73 4.45 5.51
N ILE A 208 -15.10 4.85 6.73
CA ILE A 208 -16.42 4.58 7.32
C ILE A 208 -17.51 5.25 6.49
N ALA A 209 -17.35 6.53 6.16
CA ALA A 209 -18.33 7.28 5.37
C ALA A 209 -18.54 6.61 3.99
N MET A 210 -17.44 6.27 3.31
CA MET A 210 -17.48 5.52 2.05
C MET A 210 -18.16 4.15 2.22
N GLY A 211 -17.79 3.39 3.26
CA GLY A 211 -18.38 2.08 3.53
C GLY A 211 -19.88 2.14 3.73
N ILE A 212 -20.37 3.11 4.52
CA ILE A 212 -21.80 3.31 4.75
C ILE A 212 -22.49 3.73 3.44
N ALA A 213 -21.91 4.64 2.65
CA ALA A 213 -22.46 5.06 1.38
C ALA A 213 -22.60 3.87 0.41
N VAL A 214 -21.52 3.12 0.21
CA VAL A 214 -21.48 1.95 -0.68
C VAL A 214 -22.42 0.84 -0.19
N SER A 215 -22.55 0.66 1.14
CA SER A 215 -23.47 -0.35 1.72
C SER A 215 -24.93 -0.15 1.31
N THR A 216 -25.33 1.09 0.98
CA THR A 216 -26.71 1.39 0.54
C THR A 216 -27.02 0.87 -0.87
N LEU A 217 -26.00 0.53 -1.66
CA LEU A 217 -26.16 -0.01 -3.01
C LEU A 217 -26.50 -1.50 -2.98
N PHE A 218 -26.07 -2.22 -1.96
CA PHE A 218 -26.23 -3.67 -1.86
C PHE A 218 -27.61 -4.03 -1.29
N ARG A 219 -28.25 -5.02 -1.92
CA ARG A 219 -29.48 -5.63 -1.42
C ARG A 219 -29.22 -6.89 -0.59
N TYR A 220 -28.18 -7.63 -0.98
CA TYR A 220 -27.77 -8.88 -0.34
C TYR A 220 -26.32 -8.75 0.14
N ARG A 221 -26.00 -9.43 1.24
CA ARG A 221 -24.67 -9.41 1.84
C ARG A 221 -23.57 -9.97 0.91
N GLU A 222 -23.92 -11.01 0.12
CA GLU A 222 -22.97 -11.68 -0.79
C GLU A 222 -22.46 -10.73 -1.88
N ASN A 223 -23.35 -9.89 -2.41
CA ASN A 223 -22.97 -8.93 -3.46
C ASN A 223 -21.94 -7.91 -2.97
N SER A 224 -22.03 -7.53 -1.69
CA SER A 224 -21.04 -6.65 -1.06
C SER A 224 -19.67 -7.32 -0.98
N LEU A 225 -19.63 -8.57 -0.50
CA LEU A 225 -18.39 -9.32 -0.37
C LEU A 225 -17.70 -9.49 -1.72
N LEU A 226 -18.43 -9.92 -2.75
CA LEU A 226 -17.87 -10.16 -4.07
C LEU A 226 -17.32 -8.88 -4.71
N LEU A 227 -18.11 -7.79 -4.75
CA LEU A 227 -17.67 -6.54 -5.38
C LEU A 227 -16.43 -5.96 -4.69
N LEU A 228 -16.45 -5.90 -3.36
CA LEU A 228 -15.36 -5.29 -2.61
C LEU A 228 -14.09 -6.14 -2.62
N LEU A 229 -14.21 -7.46 -2.68
CA LEU A 229 -13.08 -8.37 -2.86
C LEU A 229 -12.42 -8.14 -4.23
N TRP A 230 -13.21 -8.08 -5.31
CA TRP A 230 -12.70 -7.84 -6.67
C TRP A 230 -12.02 -6.46 -6.83
N THR A 231 -12.47 -5.46 -6.10
CA THR A 231 -11.87 -4.11 -6.15
C THR A 231 -10.58 -3.98 -5.33
N SER A 232 -10.22 -4.95 -4.50
CA SER A 232 -9.06 -4.88 -3.59
C SER A 232 -7.73 -4.69 -4.34
N ILE A 233 -7.49 -5.50 -5.38
CA ILE A 233 -6.25 -5.43 -6.17
C ILE A 233 -6.16 -4.13 -6.97
N PRO A 234 -7.19 -3.68 -7.73
CA PRO A 234 -7.19 -2.38 -8.38
C PRO A 234 -6.92 -1.22 -7.41
N VAL A 235 -7.54 -1.22 -6.24
CA VAL A 235 -7.33 -0.18 -5.22
C VAL A 235 -5.90 -0.15 -4.73
N LEU A 236 -5.27 -1.31 -4.51
CA LEU A 236 -3.86 -1.40 -4.14
C LEU A 236 -2.95 -0.86 -5.26
N MET A 237 -3.23 -1.19 -6.51
CA MET A 237 -2.45 -0.69 -7.66
C MET A 237 -2.56 0.83 -7.79
N LEU A 238 -3.76 1.38 -7.63
CA LEU A 238 -4.04 2.82 -7.72
C LEU A 238 -3.52 3.62 -6.53
N SER A 239 -3.16 2.97 -5.41
CA SER A 239 -2.57 3.66 -4.26
C SER A 239 -1.20 4.29 -4.54
N GLY A 240 -0.58 3.96 -5.67
CA GLY A 240 0.71 4.52 -6.11
C GLY A 240 1.94 3.87 -5.49
N VAL A 241 1.78 2.84 -4.64
CA VAL A 241 2.91 2.13 -4.01
C VAL A 241 3.39 0.97 -4.85
N SER A 242 2.45 0.19 -5.40
CA SER A 242 2.79 -0.98 -6.22
C SER A 242 3.21 -0.58 -7.64
N TYR A 243 2.75 0.57 -8.13
CA TYR A 243 3.07 1.06 -9.46
C TYR A 243 3.35 2.57 -9.43
N PRO A 244 4.46 3.05 -10.03
CA PRO A 244 4.80 4.47 -10.05
C PRO A 244 3.73 5.28 -10.79
N ARG A 245 3.39 6.48 -10.25
CA ARG A 245 2.37 7.37 -10.83
C ARG A 245 2.62 7.67 -12.33
N GLN A 246 3.89 7.82 -12.72
CA GLN A 246 4.28 8.15 -14.10
C GLN A 246 3.85 7.10 -15.13
N GLY A 247 3.61 5.86 -14.70
CA GLY A 247 3.12 4.78 -15.54
C GLY A 247 1.60 4.59 -15.51
N ILE A 248 0.86 5.36 -14.68
CA ILE A 248 -0.59 5.26 -14.58
C ILE A 248 -1.23 6.34 -15.47
N PRO A 249 -2.14 5.99 -16.40
CA PRO A 249 -2.91 6.99 -17.17
C PRO A 249 -3.65 7.96 -16.24
N ASP A 250 -3.71 9.24 -16.62
CA ASP A 250 -4.29 10.29 -15.76
C ASP A 250 -5.74 10.04 -15.36
N TRP A 251 -6.55 9.50 -16.27
CA TRP A 251 -7.95 9.17 -15.97
C TRP A 251 -8.08 8.09 -14.89
N LEU A 252 -7.20 7.10 -14.92
CA LEU A 252 -7.18 6.01 -13.96
C LEU A 252 -6.64 6.48 -12.61
N PHE A 253 -5.63 7.33 -12.63
CA PHE A 253 -5.12 7.98 -11.43
C PHE A 253 -6.20 8.82 -10.74
N ASN A 254 -6.95 9.65 -11.51
CA ASN A 254 -8.04 10.47 -10.99
C ASN A 254 -9.18 9.61 -10.40
N LEU A 255 -9.46 8.46 -11.00
CA LEU A 255 -10.41 7.48 -10.44
C LEU A 255 -9.89 6.95 -9.08
N GLY A 256 -8.59 6.68 -8.99
CA GLY A 256 -7.94 6.26 -7.76
C GLY A 256 -8.09 7.26 -6.61
N GLN A 257 -8.11 8.57 -6.92
CA GLN A 257 -8.27 9.62 -5.89
C GLN A 257 -9.62 9.60 -5.17
N LEU A 258 -10.62 8.92 -5.71
CA LEU A 258 -11.91 8.70 -5.03
C LEU A 258 -11.79 7.73 -3.83
N PHE A 259 -10.74 6.90 -3.80
CA PHE A 259 -10.55 5.98 -2.69
C PHE A 259 -9.73 6.62 -1.57
N PRO A 260 -10.20 6.54 -0.30
CA PRO A 260 -9.45 7.05 0.84
C PRO A 260 -8.03 6.50 0.94
N SER A 261 -7.80 5.24 0.49
CA SER A 261 -6.47 4.61 0.50
C SER A 261 -5.43 5.35 -0.33
N SER A 262 -5.78 6.02 -1.43
CA SER A 262 -4.83 6.78 -2.24
C SER A 262 -4.19 7.93 -1.45
N HIS A 263 -4.98 8.64 -0.66
CA HIS A 263 -4.49 9.69 0.24
C HIS A 263 -3.95 9.11 1.55
N GLY A 264 -4.62 8.07 2.06
CA GLY A 264 -4.26 7.40 3.30
C GLY A 264 -2.87 6.77 3.27
N VAL A 265 -2.55 6.02 2.22
CA VAL A 265 -1.25 5.38 2.04
C VAL A 265 -0.13 6.40 1.96
N ASN A 266 -0.30 7.43 1.10
CA ASN A 266 0.73 8.46 0.91
C ASN A 266 1.00 9.25 2.19
N GLY A 267 -0.05 9.71 2.87
CA GLY A 267 0.10 10.47 4.11
C GLY A 267 0.65 9.61 5.25
N PHE A 268 0.20 8.35 5.36
CA PHE A 268 0.67 7.45 6.39
C PHE A 268 2.16 7.12 6.25
N ILE A 269 2.65 6.83 5.05
CA ILE A 269 4.08 6.59 4.80
C ILE A 269 4.89 7.84 5.18
N ARG A 270 4.44 9.02 4.80
CA ARG A 270 5.13 10.29 5.13
C ARG A 270 5.18 10.52 6.64
N ILE A 271 4.10 10.31 7.36
CA ILE A 271 4.09 10.47 8.83
C ILE A 271 4.87 9.34 9.50
N GLN A 272 4.47 8.08 9.27
CA GLN A 272 4.96 6.95 10.05
C GLN A 272 6.39 6.54 9.69
N THR A 273 6.72 6.53 8.40
CA THR A 273 8.04 6.07 7.93
C THR A 273 9.03 7.23 7.84
N MET A 274 8.59 8.41 7.33
CA MET A 274 9.49 9.54 7.12
C MET A 274 9.53 10.51 8.31
N GLY A 275 8.57 10.43 9.26
CA GLY A 275 8.49 11.32 10.41
C GLY A 275 7.92 12.70 10.07
N ALA A 276 7.14 12.82 8.99
CA ALA A 276 6.53 14.09 8.59
C ALA A 276 5.56 14.63 9.66
N SER A 277 5.54 15.93 9.80
CA SER A 277 4.61 16.66 10.68
C SER A 277 3.24 16.85 10.01
N ILE A 278 2.22 17.19 10.81
CA ILE A 278 0.84 17.40 10.29
C ILE A 278 0.76 18.46 9.19
N PRO A 279 1.42 19.65 9.28
CA PRO A 279 1.42 20.62 8.19
C PRO A 279 1.93 20.06 6.85
N GLU A 280 2.90 19.15 6.88
CA GLU A 280 3.49 18.59 5.66
C GLU A 280 2.54 17.62 4.93
N VAL A 281 1.61 17.00 5.66
CA VAL A 281 0.60 16.06 5.11
C VAL A 281 -0.80 16.69 5.09
N PHE A 282 -0.89 18.02 5.20
CA PHE A 282 -2.16 18.74 5.22
C PHE A 282 -2.99 18.49 3.95
N ALA A 283 -2.34 18.34 2.81
CA ALA A 283 -3.02 18.07 1.53
C ALA A 283 -3.80 16.75 1.58
N GLU A 284 -3.18 15.68 2.09
CA GLU A 284 -3.79 14.36 2.23
C GLU A 284 -4.94 14.39 3.24
N ILE A 285 -4.75 15.06 4.39
CA ILE A 285 -5.80 15.22 5.40
C ILE A 285 -6.98 16.00 4.84
N LYS A 286 -6.74 17.09 4.11
CA LYS A 286 -7.78 17.89 3.45
C LYS A 286 -8.64 17.01 2.51
N TRP A 287 -8.01 16.18 1.69
CA TRP A 287 -8.72 15.27 0.79
C TRP A 287 -9.52 14.22 1.56
N LEU A 288 -8.97 13.65 2.64
CA LEU A 288 -9.69 12.72 3.50
C LEU A 288 -10.93 13.35 4.14
N ILE A 289 -10.84 14.61 4.58
CA ILE A 289 -11.98 15.36 5.11
C ILE A 289 -13.03 15.60 4.02
N ILE A 290 -12.62 16.02 2.82
CA ILE A 290 -13.51 16.22 1.68
C ILE A 290 -14.25 14.90 1.36
N LEU A 291 -13.54 13.79 1.26
CA LEU A 291 -14.13 12.47 1.02
C LEU A 291 -15.11 12.07 2.14
N THR A 292 -14.77 12.37 3.40
CA THR A 292 -15.66 12.11 4.54
C THR A 292 -16.98 12.85 4.39
N VAL A 293 -16.95 14.13 4.03
CA VAL A 293 -18.15 14.95 3.85
C VAL A 293 -18.96 14.49 2.65
N VAL A 294 -18.31 14.23 1.51
CA VAL A 294 -18.96 13.77 0.29
C VAL A 294 -19.63 12.41 0.50
N TYR A 295 -18.88 11.42 0.98
CA TYR A 295 -19.42 10.09 1.24
C TYR A 295 -20.42 10.08 2.39
N GLY A 296 -20.25 10.91 3.42
CA GLY A 296 -21.21 11.09 4.48
C GLY A 296 -22.56 11.62 3.97
N GLY A 297 -22.51 12.61 3.06
CA GLY A 297 -23.70 13.10 2.37
C GLY A 297 -24.38 12.02 1.52
N LEU A 298 -23.60 11.28 0.72
CA LEU A 298 -24.11 10.17 -0.09
C LEU A 298 -24.69 9.06 0.78
N ALA A 299 -24.09 8.76 1.93
CA ALA A 299 -24.62 7.79 2.91
C ALA A 299 -25.99 8.21 3.44
N CYS A 300 -26.16 9.50 3.80
CA CYS A 300 -27.44 10.03 4.27
C CYS A 300 -28.51 9.94 3.17
N ILE A 301 -28.18 10.30 1.93
CA ILE A 301 -29.09 10.20 0.78
C ILE A 301 -29.46 8.72 0.53
N GLY A 302 -28.46 7.83 0.48
CA GLY A 302 -28.67 6.41 0.26
C GLY A 302 -29.55 5.76 1.32
N ILE A 303 -29.28 5.98 2.61
CA ILE A 303 -30.12 5.48 3.70
C ILE A 303 -31.52 6.05 3.62
N HIS A 304 -31.68 7.32 3.28
CA HIS A 304 -33.00 7.93 3.07
C HIS A 304 -33.82 7.21 1.99
N GLN A 305 -33.17 6.88 0.87
CA GLN A 305 -33.81 6.16 -0.22
C GLN A 305 -34.15 4.71 0.16
N VAL A 306 -33.25 4.02 0.86
CA VAL A 306 -33.47 2.64 1.33
C VAL A 306 -34.68 2.57 2.27
N ILE A 307 -34.72 3.44 3.30
CA ILE A 307 -35.86 3.52 4.22
C ILE A 307 -37.16 3.75 3.46
N GLY A 308 -37.16 4.67 2.47
CA GLY A 308 -38.35 4.96 1.70
C GLY A 308 -38.85 3.80 0.85
N ARG A 309 -37.94 3.00 0.30
CA ARG A 309 -38.33 1.79 -0.46
C ARG A 309 -38.90 0.73 0.48
N GLU A 310 -38.27 0.45 1.61
CA GLU A 310 -38.76 -0.54 2.59
C GLU A 310 -40.13 -0.16 3.17
N GLN A 311 -40.40 1.13 3.38
CA GLN A 311 -41.71 1.60 3.85
C GLN A 311 -42.83 1.46 2.79
N ARG A 312 -42.47 1.54 1.50
CA ARG A 312 -43.43 1.34 0.40
C ARG A 312 -43.72 -0.14 0.14
N GLU A 313 -42.71 -0.99 0.21
CA GLU A 313 -42.81 -2.43 -0.03
C GLU A 313 -43.62 -3.13 1.11
N HIS A 314 -43.51 -2.61 2.33
CA HIS A 314 -44.21 -3.14 3.50
C HIS A 314 -44.86 -2.00 4.29
N PRO A 315 -46.02 -1.49 3.87
CA PRO A 315 -46.74 -0.47 4.62
C PRO A 315 -47.03 -0.97 6.02
N VAL A 316 -46.72 -0.16 7.03
CA VAL A 316 -47.08 -0.46 8.42
C VAL A 316 -48.57 -0.59 8.47
N ARG A 317 -49.07 -1.81 8.70
CA ARG A 317 -50.50 -2.06 9.04
C ARG A 317 -50.80 -1.21 10.27
N LYS A 318 -51.62 -0.18 10.13
CA LYS A 318 -52.17 0.53 11.29
C LYS A 318 -52.90 -0.56 12.07
N GLU A 319 -52.42 -0.94 13.23
CA GLU A 319 -53.21 -1.56 14.24
C GLU A 319 -54.27 -0.52 14.58
N ASN A 320 -55.41 -0.64 13.93
CA ASN A 320 -56.62 0.04 14.36
C ASN A 320 -56.95 -0.57 15.73
N GLY A 321 -56.76 0.24 16.76
CA GLY A 321 -57.38 -0.01 18.03
C GLY A 321 -58.90 0.04 17.84
N ASP A 322 -59.46 -1.12 17.65
CA ASP A 322 -60.87 -1.45 17.90
C ASP A 322 -60.83 -2.65 18.85
N GLU A 323 -60.49 -2.37 20.09
CA GLU A 323 -61.05 -3.06 21.23
C GLU A 323 -62.04 -2.08 21.83
N GLY A 324 -63.21 -2.10 21.26
CA GLY A 324 -64.43 -1.48 21.76
C GLY A 324 -65.47 -2.53 22.10
N CYS A 325 -65.74 -2.61 23.37
CA CYS A 325 -66.89 -3.28 24.01
C CYS A 325 -66.99 -4.81 23.95
#